data_324d1c7be473ba52140619e691a1ad42
#
_entry.id   324d1c7be473ba52140619e691a1ad42
#
_cell.length_a   1.000
_cell.length_b   1.000
_cell.length_c   1.000
_cell.angle_alpha   90.00
_cell.angle_beta   90.00
_cell.angle_gamma   90.00
#
_symmetry.space_group_name_H-M   'P 1'
#
loop_
_entity.id
_entity.type
_entity.pdbx_description
1 polymer ?
#
loop_
_entity_poly.entity_id
_entity_poly.type
_entity_poly.pdbx_seq_one_letter_code
_entity_poly.pdbx_strand_id
1 'polypeptide(L)'
;MTPGNPPAVVFDGVSKSFGAKHVLNNVSWNVPAGEALCILGRSGTGKSVTLKLIIALLKPDQGKIWIDRDEVTQLSGPGISRVRRKIGYLFQDAALFDSLTLYENLALPLERLTQKPKKEIDFVVDRVLGQVGLATDKAKMPSELSGGMRKRAGLARALMLEPKILLADEPSSGLDRITASEIDELLLRRKAEQKTTLIVVTHDVNGARRLADRVLVLDRGETIAHGTVSEIEHSENETARKLIGSNV
;
A
#
# COMPACT_ATOMS: atom_id res chain seq x y z
N MET A 1 5.51 -14.84 21.92
CA MET A 1 5.00 -14.91 20.55
C MET A 1 3.65 -15.60 20.61
N THR A 2 2.58 -14.85 20.42
CA THR A 2 1.23 -15.43 20.27
C THR A 2 1.25 -16.31 19.02
N PRO A 3 0.58 -17.49 18.99
CA PRO A 3 0.47 -18.30 17.78
C PRO A 3 -0.45 -17.56 16.81
N GLY A 4 0.09 -16.56 16.14
CA GLY A 4 -0.59 -15.71 15.18
C GLY A 4 -0.30 -16.17 13.76
N ASN A 5 -1.15 -15.73 12.83
CA ASN A 5 -0.97 -15.91 11.39
C ASN A 5 0.50 -15.63 10.97
N PRO A 6 1.04 -16.41 10.03
CA PRO A 6 2.38 -16.13 9.51
C PRO A 6 2.42 -14.71 8.93
N PRO A 7 3.57 -14.01 9.02
CA PRO A 7 3.69 -12.66 8.51
C PRO A 7 3.43 -12.63 7.00
N ALA A 8 2.64 -11.63 6.56
CA ALA A 8 2.38 -11.42 5.14
C ALA A 8 3.59 -10.82 4.43
N VAL A 9 4.34 -9.95 5.11
CA VAL A 9 5.57 -9.32 4.62
C VAL A 9 6.62 -9.33 5.72
N VAL A 10 7.87 -9.66 5.35
CA VAL A 10 9.05 -9.56 6.24
C VAL A 10 10.17 -8.86 5.50
N PHE A 11 10.76 -7.88 6.15
CA PHE A 11 12.05 -7.28 5.82
C PHE A 11 13.09 -7.76 6.82
N ASP A 12 14.21 -8.24 6.32
CA ASP A 12 15.31 -8.77 7.14
C ASP A 12 16.63 -8.16 6.67
N GLY A 13 17.14 -7.19 7.43
CA GLY A 13 18.40 -6.51 7.18
C GLY A 13 18.46 -5.76 5.84
N VAL A 14 17.35 -5.19 5.38
CA VAL A 14 17.25 -4.61 4.03
C VAL A 14 17.96 -3.27 3.94
N SER A 15 18.88 -3.17 2.99
CA SER A 15 19.56 -1.91 2.64
C SER A 15 19.34 -1.57 1.17
N LYS A 16 19.22 -0.27 0.86
CA LYS A 16 19.07 0.24 -0.51
C LYS A 16 19.72 1.60 -0.68
N SER A 17 20.53 1.72 -1.73
CA SER A 17 21.21 2.95 -2.12
C SER A 17 20.94 3.31 -3.58
N PHE A 18 21.06 4.57 -3.92
CA PHE A 18 21.05 5.09 -5.28
C PHE A 18 22.29 5.98 -5.47
N GLY A 19 23.31 5.45 -6.13
CA GLY A 19 24.64 6.07 -6.16
C GLY A 19 25.20 6.20 -4.73
N ALA A 20 25.64 7.38 -4.37
CA ALA A 20 26.17 7.66 -3.03
C ALA A 20 25.09 7.86 -1.95
N LYS A 21 23.80 7.93 -2.33
CA LYS A 21 22.71 8.17 -1.38
C LYS A 21 22.18 6.86 -0.80
N HIS A 22 22.43 6.63 0.50
CA HIS A 22 21.80 5.56 1.26
C HIS A 22 20.35 5.96 1.57
N VAL A 23 19.38 5.12 1.16
CA VAL A 23 17.94 5.40 1.34
C VAL A 23 17.32 4.50 2.40
N LEU A 24 17.74 3.23 2.47
CA LEU A 24 17.44 2.31 3.56
C LEU A 24 18.74 1.69 4.06
N ASN A 25 18.88 1.57 5.37
CA ASN A 25 20.06 1.06 6.04
C ASN A 25 19.66 0.02 7.08
N ASN A 26 19.90 -1.26 6.78
CA ASN A 26 19.67 -2.40 7.66
C ASN A 26 18.25 -2.44 8.30
N VAL A 27 17.23 -2.18 7.47
CA VAL A 27 15.83 -2.08 7.91
C VAL A 27 15.24 -3.47 8.09
N SER A 28 14.69 -3.73 9.30
CA SER A 28 14.03 -5.00 9.63
C SER A 28 12.69 -4.76 10.30
N TRP A 29 11.64 -5.40 9.80
CA TRP A 29 10.27 -5.38 10.34
C TRP A 29 9.42 -6.48 9.72
N ASN A 30 8.27 -6.73 10.29
CA ASN A 30 7.27 -7.62 9.70
C ASN A 30 5.85 -7.09 9.93
N VAL A 31 4.92 -7.57 9.10
CA VAL A 31 3.48 -7.35 9.30
C VAL A 31 2.75 -8.69 9.22
N PRO A 32 1.97 -9.06 10.25
CA PRO A 32 1.11 -10.24 10.22
C PRO A 32 0.03 -10.15 9.13
N ALA A 33 -0.42 -11.30 8.63
CA ALA A 33 -1.50 -11.33 7.64
C ALA A 33 -2.80 -10.77 8.24
N GLY A 34 -3.45 -9.86 7.51
CA GLY A 34 -4.69 -9.20 7.90
C GLY A 34 -4.52 -7.97 8.79
N GLU A 35 -3.30 -7.62 9.19
CA GLU A 35 -3.01 -6.38 9.92
C GLU A 35 -2.73 -5.20 8.99
N ALA A 36 -2.88 -4.00 9.52
CA ALA A 36 -2.52 -2.74 8.88
C ALA A 36 -1.23 -2.18 9.49
N LEU A 37 -0.18 -2.05 8.67
CA LEU A 37 1.06 -1.36 9.01
C LEU A 37 1.07 0.01 8.35
N CYS A 38 1.16 1.09 9.15
CA CYS A 38 1.43 2.42 8.64
C CYS A 38 2.92 2.76 8.80
N ILE A 39 3.58 3.10 7.70
CA ILE A 39 4.97 3.54 7.69
C ILE A 39 4.99 5.06 7.66
N LEU A 40 5.41 5.64 8.78
CA LEU A 40 5.55 7.08 8.96
C LEU A 40 7.00 7.52 8.78
N GLY A 41 7.18 8.76 8.38
CA GLY A 41 8.50 9.38 8.24
C GLY A 41 8.44 10.64 7.39
N ARG A 42 9.45 11.48 7.48
CA ARG A 42 9.58 12.70 6.68
C ARG A 42 9.69 12.37 5.18
N SER A 43 9.52 13.38 4.33
CA SER A 43 9.77 13.21 2.90
C SER A 43 11.21 12.75 2.64
N GLY A 44 11.38 11.78 1.74
CA GLY A 44 12.70 11.26 1.36
C GLY A 44 13.32 10.23 2.32
N THR A 45 12.62 9.76 3.36
CA THR A 45 13.13 8.75 4.31
C THR A 45 13.10 7.30 3.79
N GLY A 46 12.65 7.06 2.55
CA GLY A 46 12.62 5.71 1.96
C GLY A 46 11.27 5.03 1.92
N LYS A 47 10.16 5.69 2.38
CA LYS A 47 8.82 5.08 2.44
C LYS A 47 8.36 4.47 1.11
N SER A 48 8.31 5.26 0.04
CA SER A 48 7.89 4.74 -1.29
C SER A 48 8.90 3.75 -1.88
N VAL A 49 10.19 3.84 -1.49
CA VAL A 49 11.21 2.84 -1.86
C VAL A 49 10.88 1.50 -1.20
N THR A 50 10.47 1.50 0.06
CA THR A 50 10.00 0.29 0.76
C THR A 50 8.87 -0.40 0.01
N LEU A 51 7.85 0.34 -0.44
CA LEU A 51 6.75 -0.25 -1.23
C LEU A 51 7.23 -0.83 -2.57
N LYS A 52 8.13 -0.13 -3.26
CA LYS A 52 8.71 -0.60 -4.54
C LYS A 52 9.56 -1.86 -4.37
N LEU A 53 10.21 -2.02 -3.24
CA LEU A 53 10.96 -3.24 -2.88
C LEU A 53 10.00 -4.42 -2.64
N ILE A 54 8.88 -4.20 -1.95
CA ILE A 54 7.86 -5.25 -1.71
C ILE A 54 7.36 -5.85 -3.02
N ILE A 55 7.02 -5.03 -4.01
CA ILE A 55 6.54 -5.52 -5.31
C ILE A 55 7.67 -5.90 -6.28
N ALA A 56 8.91 -5.94 -5.80
CA ALA A 56 10.11 -6.24 -6.60
C ALA A 56 10.26 -5.34 -7.86
N LEU A 57 9.78 -4.09 -7.82
CA LEU A 57 10.15 -3.05 -8.81
C LEU A 57 11.58 -2.58 -8.61
N LEU A 58 12.07 -2.68 -7.37
CA LEU A 58 13.45 -2.46 -7.01
C LEU A 58 13.99 -3.73 -6.33
N LYS A 59 15.28 -3.98 -6.46
CA LYS A 59 15.99 -4.99 -5.68
C LYS A 59 16.74 -4.31 -4.55
N PRO A 60 16.76 -4.87 -3.34
CA PRO A 60 17.63 -4.40 -2.28
C PRO A 60 19.09 -4.68 -2.65
N ASP A 61 19.99 -3.90 -2.06
CA ASP A 61 21.43 -4.12 -2.22
C ASP A 61 21.94 -5.17 -1.21
N GLN A 62 21.26 -5.24 -0.04
CA GLN A 62 21.50 -6.23 1.01
C GLN A 62 20.18 -6.62 1.69
N GLY A 63 20.19 -7.75 2.40
CA GLY A 63 19.06 -8.25 3.14
C GLY A 63 18.06 -9.04 2.29
N LYS A 64 16.97 -9.45 2.92
CA LYS A 64 15.95 -10.32 2.33
C LYS A 64 14.56 -9.75 2.52
N ILE A 65 13.68 -10.03 1.56
CA ILE A 65 12.26 -9.67 1.62
C ILE A 65 11.42 -10.90 1.34
N TRP A 66 10.46 -11.17 2.21
CA TRP A 66 9.55 -12.28 2.09
C TRP A 66 8.12 -11.77 1.94
N ILE A 67 7.37 -12.38 1.03
CA ILE A 67 5.93 -12.17 0.84
C ILE A 67 5.25 -13.52 1.02
N ASP A 68 4.45 -13.67 2.08
CA ASP A 68 3.99 -14.98 2.57
C ASP A 68 5.22 -15.90 2.82
N ARG A 69 5.38 -16.91 1.95
CA ARG A 69 6.50 -17.87 2.00
C ARG A 69 7.51 -17.69 0.86
N ASP A 70 7.29 -16.72 -0.02
CA ASP A 70 8.14 -16.48 -1.18
C ASP A 70 9.23 -15.45 -0.83
N GLU A 71 10.51 -15.80 -0.91
CA GLU A 71 11.64 -14.85 -0.80
C GLU A 71 11.79 -14.09 -2.11
N VAL A 72 11.16 -12.90 -2.19
CA VAL A 72 11.07 -12.10 -3.43
C VAL A 72 12.42 -11.61 -3.95
N THR A 73 13.42 -11.48 -3.09
CA THR A 73 14.78 -11.05 -3.48
C THR A 73 15.48 -12.02 -4.43
N GLN A 74 15.09 -13.29 -4.42
CA GLN A 74 15.63 -14.35 -5.26
C GLN A 74 14.76 -14.67 -6.48
N LEU A 75 13.53 -14.15 -6.54
CA LEU A 75 12.62 -14.45 -7.63
C LEU A 75 12.97 -13.71 -8.91
N SER A 76 12.59 -14.31 -10.03
CA SER A 76 12.63 -13.72 -11.37
C SER A 76 11.42 -14.17 -12.20
N GLY A 77 11.13 -13.44 -13.28
CA GLY A 77 10.13 -13.80 -14.25
C GLY A 77 8.80 -14.27 -13.68
N PRO A 78 8.40 -15.54 -13.93
CA PRO A 78 7.10 -16.07 -13.48
C PRO A 78 6.90 -16.05 -11.97
N GLY A 79 7.97 -16.21 -11.18
CA GLY A 79 7.91 -16.15 -9.72
C GLY A 79 7.48 -14.78 -9.22
N ILE A 80 8.10 -13.70 -9.74
CA ILE A 80 7.71 -12.32 -9.43
C ILE A 80 6.26 -12.05 -9.85
N SER A 81 5.87 -12.50 -11.06
CA SER A 81 4.50 -12.31 -11.55
C SER A 81 3.46 -12.97 -10.64
N ARG A 82 3.76 -14.17 -10.11
CA ARG A 82 2.89 -14.86 -9.14
C ARG A 82 2.73 -14.04 -7.86
N VAL A 83 3.82 -13.49 -7.33
CA VAL A 83 3.79 -12.67 -6.09
C VAL A 83 3.01 -11.37 -6.35
N ARG A 84 3.27 -10.68 -7.46
CA ARG A 84 2.58 -9.42 -7.81
C ARG A 84 1.07 -9.57 -7.95
N ARG A 85 0.57 -10.73 -8.38
CA ARG A 85 -0.88 -11.01 -8.43
C ARG A 85 -1.56 -11.01 -7.07
N LYS A 86 -0.79 -11.26 -5.98
CA LYS A 86 -1.30 -11.23 -4.60
C LYS A 86 -1.32 -9.81 -4.03
N ILE A 87 -0.75 -8.82 -4.73
CA ILE A 87 -0.52 -7.48 -4.23
C ILE A 87 -1.25 -6.46 -5.09
N GLY A 88 -2.10 -5.64 -4.47
CA GLY A 88 -2.64 -4.42 -5.07
C GLY A 88 -1.73 -3.24 -4.71
N TYR A 89 -1.60 -2.28 -5.61
CA TYR A 89 -0.82 -1.07 -5.36
C TYR A 89 -1.62 0.18 -5.74
N LEU A 90 -1.91 1.00 -4.74
CA LEU A 90 -2.41 2.35 -4.92
C LEU A 90 -1.24 3.33 -4.93
N PHE A 91 -0.93 3.87 -6.10
CA PHE A 91 0.11 4.87 -6.28
C PHE A 91 -0.35 6.26 -5.81
N GLN A 92 0.59 7.11 -5.43
CA GLN A 92 0.33 8.48 -4.97
C GLN A 92 -0.55 9.28 -5.95
N ASP A 93 -0.32 9.19 -7.25
CA ASP A 93 -1.09 9.88 -8.29
C ASP A 93 -2.13 8.98 -8.97
N ALA A 94 -2.58 7.91 -8.27
CA ALA A 94 -3.47 6.86 -8.78
C ALA A 94 -2.90 6.09 -9.98
N ALA A 95 -2.02 6.66 -10.78
CA ALA A 95 -1.34 6.11 -11.96
C ALA A 95 -2.30 5.49 -13.00
N LEU A 96 -3.48 6.08 -13.21
CA LEU A 96 -4.40 5.66 -14.25
C LEU A 96 -3.80 5.91 -15.63
N PHE A 97 -4.16 5.07 -16.60
CA PHE A 97 -3.82 5.30 -18.00
C PHE A 97 -4.73 6.37 -18.57
N ASP A 98 -4.18 7.51 -18.94
CA ASP A 98 -4.93 8.69 -19.42
C ASP A 98 -5.66 8.44 -20.75
N SER A 99 -5.19 7.47 -21.54
CA SER A 99 -5.79 7.07 -22.81
C SER A 99 -6.92 6.04 -22.71
N LEU A 100 -7.24 5.60 -21.48
CA LEU A 100 -8.26 4.61 -21.20
C LEU A 100 -9.36 5.18 -20.32
N THR A 101 -10.59 4.79 -20.57
CA THR A 101 -11.74 5.08 -19.71
C THR A 101 -11.53 4.46 -18.33
N LEU A 102 -12.33 4.87 -17.35
CA LEU A 102 -12.31 4.26 -16.02
C LEU A 102 -12.61 2.76 -16.08
N TYR A 103 -13.60 2.33 -16.90
CA TYR A 103 -13.88 0.92 -17.13
C TYR A 103 -12.64 0.17 -17.63
N GLU A 104 -12.00 0.67 -18.70
CA GLU A 104 -10.83 0.02 -19.31
C GLU A 104 -9.63 -0.05 -18.34
N ASN A 105 -9.40 1.02 -17.53
CA ASN A 105 -8.38 1.01 -16.49
C ASN A 105 -8.60 -0.12 -15.48
N LEU A 106 -9.85 -0.40 -15.10
CA LEU A 106 -10.18 -1.45 -14.16
C LEU A 106 -10.21 -2.84 -14.82
N ALA A 107 -10.70 -2.97 -16.06
CA ALA A 107 -10.75 -4.22 -16.78
C ALA A 107 -9.36 -4.78 -17.12
N LEU A 108 -8.41 -3.90 -17.44
CA LEU A 108 -7.07 -4.25 -17.91
C LEU A 108 -6.33 -5.30 -17.05
N PRO A 109 -6.27 -5.22 -15.72
CA PRO A 109 -5.64 -6.25 -14.89
C PRO A 109 -6.30 -7.62 -15.05
N LEU A 110 -7.63 -7.68 -15.15
CA LEU A 110 -8.35 -8.94 -15.32
C LEU A 110 -8.14 -9.54 -16.71
N GLU A 111 -8.20 -8.73 -17.75
CA GLU A 111 -7.96 -9.15 -19.14
C GLU A 111 -6.54 -9.69 -19.35
N ARG A 112 -5.54 -9.05 -18.72
CA ARG A 112 -4.13 -9.41 -18.90
C ARG A 112 -3.67 -10.57 -18.01
N LEU A 113 -4.28 -10.74 -16.85
CA LEU A 113 -3.76 -11.63 -15.82
C LEU A 113 -4.71 -12.79 -15.47
N THR A 114 -5.90 -12.84 -16.08
CA THR A 114 -6.87 -13.93 -15.88
C THR A 114 -7.41 -14.42 -17.23
N GLN A 115 -8.16 -15.51 -17.19
CA GLN A 115 -8.88 -16.04 -18.37
C GLN A 115 -10.40 -15.82 -18.23
N LYS A 116 -10.80 -14.80 -17.45
CA LYS A 116 -12.22 -14.51 -17.26
C LYS A 116 -12.88 -14.03 -18.53
N PRO A 117 -14.09 -14.56 -18.86
CA PRO A 117 -14.85 -14.04 -19.98
C PRO A 117 -15.32 -12.61 -19.71
N LYS A 118 -15.57 -11.86 -20.79
CA LYS A 118 -15.94 -10.44 -20.70
C LYS A 118 -17.10 -10.17 -19.71
N LYS A 119 -18.14 -11.00 -19.72
CA LYS A 119 -19.28 -10.86 -18.80
C LYS A 119 -18.89 -10.91 -17.31
N GLU A 120 -17.91 -11.74 -16.95
CA GLU A 120 -17.40 -11.79 -15.58
C GLU A 120 -16.56 -10.55 -15.26
N ILE A 121 -15.76 -10.09 -16.22
CA ILE A 121 -14.98 -8.85 -16.07
C ILE A 121 -15.93 -7.67 -15.85
N ASP A 122 -16.97 -7.53 -16.70
CA ASP A 122 -17.98 -6.48 -16.57
C ASP A 122 -18.62 -6.49 -15.17
N PHE A 123 -19.02 -7.68 -14.69
CA PHE A 123 -19.61 -7.84 -13.35
C PHE A 123 -18.64 -7.41 -12.22
N VAL A 124 -17.36 -7.82 -12.31
CA VAL A 124 -16.36 -7.45 -11.29
C VAL A 124 -16.08 -5.95 -11.31
N VAL A 125 -15.95 -5.34 -12.51
CA VAL A 125 -15.75 -3.90 -12.67
C VAL A 125 -16.91 -3.12 -12.06
N ASP A 126 -18.16 -3.47 -12.42
CA ASP A 126 -19.35 -2.78 -11.92
C ASP A 126 -19.46 -2.90 -10.38
N ARG A 127 -19.19 -4.09 -9.84
CA ARG A 127 -19.15 -4.32 -8.38
C ARG A 127 -18.12 -3.44 -7.69
N VAL A 128 -16.87 -3.42 -8.20
CA VAL A 128 -15.78 -2.65 -7.56
C VAL A 128 -16.01 -1.16 -7.72
N LEU A 129 -16.50 -0.68 -8.86
CA LEU A 129 -16.89 0.72 -9.03
C LEU A 129 -17.99 1.13 -8.05
N GLY A 130 -18.97 0.26 -7.80
CA GLY A 130 -19.98 0.48 -6.77
C GLY A 130 -19.39 0.61 -5.38
N GLN A 131 -18.40 -0.22 -5.01
CA GLN A 131 -17.74 -0.17 -3.71
C GLN A 131 -16.99 1.14 -3.44
N VAL A 132 -16.47 1.79 -4.49
CA VAL A 132 -15.74 3.07 -4.38
C VAL A 132 -16.60 4.29 -4.74
N GLY A 133 -17.93 4.11 -4.96
CA GLY A 133 -18.85 5.19 -5.28
C GLY A 133 -18.64 5.83 -6.65
N LEU A 134 -18.24 5.04 -7.66
CA LEU A 134 -17.98 5.47 -9.04
C LEU A 134 -18.79 4.68 -10.08
N ALA A 135 -19.89 4.07 -9.67
CA ALA A 135 -20.70 3.18 -10.55
C ALA A 135 -21.20 3.89 -11.83
N THR A 136 -21.51 5.18 -11.75
CA THR A 136 -22.03 5.98 -12.88
C THR A 136 -20.94 6.59 -13.77
N ASP A 137 -19.66 6.46 -13.38
CA ASP A 137 -18.54 7.18 -13.99
C ASP A 137 -17.69 6.30 -14.90
N LYS A 138 -18.09 5.06 -15.14
CA LYS A 138 -17.28 4.05 -15.84
C LYS A 138 -16.83 4.44 -17.26
N ALA A 139 -17.57 5.30 -17.94
CA ALA A 139 -17.22 5.76 -19.29
C ALA A 139 -16.30 7.01 -19.28
N LYS A 140 -16.06 7.63 -18.13
CA LYS A 140 -15.22 8.83 -18.02
C LYS A 140 -13.75 8.52 -18.22
N MET A 141 -13.04 9.47 -18.78
CA MET A 141 -11.58 9.50 -18.85
C MET A 141 -10.99 10.00 -17.52
N PRO A 142 -9.74 9.65 -17.17
CA PRO A 142 -9.09 10.15 -15.96
C PRO A 142 -9.06 11.69 -15.85
N SER A 143 -8.98 12.41 -16.99
CA SER A 143 -9.02 13.87 -17.05
C SER A 143 -10.35 14.49 -16.61
N GLU A 144 -11.44 13.72 -16.67
CA GLU A 144 -12.78 14.15 -16.27
C GLU A 144 -13.09 13.88 -14.78
N LEU A 145 -12.15 13.24 -14.07
CA LEU A 145 -12.31 12.88 -12.66
C LEU A 145 -11.70 13.96 -11.75
N SER A 146 -12.37 14.24 -10.62
CA SER A 146 -11.76 15.02 -9.53
C SER A 146 -10.56 14.29 -8.90
N GLY A 147 -9.76 14.98 -8.08
CA GLY A 147 -8.64 14.37 -7.37
C GLY A 147 -9.06 13.18 -6.51
N GLY A 148 -10.13 13.32 -5.74
CA GLY A 148 -10.71 12.25 -4.92
C GLY A 148 -11.25 11.10 -5.76
N MET A 149 -11.95 11.39 -6.87
CA MET A 149 -12.41 10.35 -7.80
C MET A 149 -11.23 9.59 -8.42
N ARG A 150 -10.16 10.27 -8.82
CA ARG A 150 -8.94 9.59 -9.32
C ARG A 150 -8.32 8.66 -8.28
N LYS A 151 -8.22 9.09 -7.01
CA LYS A 151 -7.72 8.23 -5.93
C LYS A 151 -8.61 7.00 -5.71
N ARG A 152 -9.94 7.18 -5.67
CA ARG A 152 -10.89 6.07 -5.56
C ARG A 152 -10.81 5.12 -6.76
N ALA A 153 -10.63 5.64 -7.96
CA ALA A 153 -10.42 4.84 -9.17
C ALA A 153 -9.09 4.04 -9.12
N GLY A 154 -8.01 4.67 -8.66
CA GLY A 154 -6.72 3.99 -8.44
C GLY A 154 -6.83 2.87 -7.40
N LEU A 155 -7.56 3.10 -6.30
CA LEU A 155 -7.88 2.08 -5.31
C LEU A 155 -8.70 0.94 -5.93
N ALA A 156 -9.76 1.27 -6.67
CA ALA A 156 -10.58 0.29 -7.37
C ALA A 156 -9.73 -0.61 -8.27
N ARG A 157 -8.84 -0.01 -9.10
CA ARG A 157 -7.94 -0.78 -9.96
C ARG A 157 -7.00 -1.68 -9.16
N ALA A 158 -6.46 -1.21 -8.05
CA ALA A 158 -5.60 -2.01 -7.17
C ALA A 158 -6.34 -3.24 -6.58
N LEU A 159 -7.66 -3.18 -6.47
CA LEU A 159 -8.51 -4.24 -5.90
C LEU A 159 -9.01 -5.27 -6.92
N MET A 160 -8.81 -5.06 -8.23
CA MET A 160 -9.41 -5.89 -9.28
C MET A 160 -9.03 -7.37 -9.21
N LEU A 161 -7.83 -7.69 -8.74
CA LEU A 161 -7.36 -9.08 -8.58
C LEU A 161 -7.63 -9.65 -7.18
N GLU A 162 -8.44 -8.99 -6.36
CA GLU A 162 -8.74 -9.38 -4.97
C GLU A 162 -7.46 -9.68 -4.16
N PRO A 163 -6.55 -8.69 -4.06
CA PRO A 163 -5.24 -8.91 -3.50
C PRO A 163 -5.29 -9.25 -2.01
N LYS A 164 -4.36 -10.10 -1.55
CA LYS A 164 -4.16 -10.40 -0.13
C LYS A 164 -3.43 -9.28 0.61
N ILE A 165 -2.61 -8.51 -0.12
CA ILE A 165 -1.83 -7.39 0.40
C ILE A 165 -2.17 -6.15 -0.45
N LEU A 166 -2.50 -5.05 0.20
CA LEU A 166 -2.72 -3.77 -0.44
C LEU A 166 -1.67 -2.77 0.04
N LEU A 167 -0.87 -2.30 -0.90
CA LEU A 167 0.10 -1.23 -0.69
C LEU A 167 -0.54 0.09 -1.08
N ALA A 168 -0.44 1.11 -0.22
CA ALA A 168 -0.94 2.44 -0.50
C ALA A 168 0.14 3.49 -0.25
N ASP A 169 0.49 4.21 -1.29
CA ASP A 169 1.48 5.28 -1.28
C ASP A 169 0.74 6.62 -1.17
N GLU A 170 0.77 7.23 0.02
CA GLU A 170 0.12 8.51 0.32
C GLU A 170 -1.34 8.56 -0.16
N PRO A 171 -2.22 7.64 0.29
CA PRO A 171 -3.55 7.43 -0.29
C PRO A 171 -4.47 8.65 -0.21
N SER A 172 -4.34 9.45 0.84
CA SER A 172 -5.18 10.63 1.12
C SER A 172 -4.48 11.96 0.83
N SER A 173 -3.23 11.94 0.34
CA SER A 173 -2.48 13.17 0.08
C SER A 173 -3.14 14.04 -0.97
N GLY A 174 -3.16 15.36 -0.72
CA GLY A 174 -3.73 16.35 -1.65
C GLY A 174 -5.26 16.38 -1.68
N LEU A 175 -5.93 15.67 -0.78
CA LEU A 175 -7.39 15.65 -0.63
C LEU A 175 -7.82 16.52 0.55
N ASP A 176 -9.03 17.05 0.47
CA ASP A 176 -9.69 17.64 1.62
C ASP A 176 -9.98 16.57 2.70
N ARG A 177 -10.25 17.03 3.93
CA ARG A 177 -10.41 16.15 5.09
C ARG A 177 -11.55 15.13 4.95
N ILE A 178 -12.64 15.50 4.28
CA ILE A 178 -13.80 14.63 4.10
C ILE A 178 -13.44 13.52 3.13
N THR A 179 -12.94 13.88 1.96
CA THR A 179 -12.52 12.93 0.92
C THR A 179 -11.39 12.02 1.40
N ALA A 180 -10.44 12.55 2.21
CA ALA A 180 -9.39 11.74 2.83
C ALA A 180 -9.98 10.67 3.77
N SER A 181 -10.97 11.05 4.60
CA SER A 181 -11.65 10.10 5.49
C SER A 181 -12.40 9.00 4.72
N GLU A 182 -13.02 9.33 3.58
CA GLU A 182 -13.68 8.34 2.71
C GLU A 182 -12.68 7.29 2.18
N ILE A 183 -11.47 7.70 1.79
CA ILE A 183 -10.42 6.77 1.36
C ILE A 183 -9.99 5.86 2.51
N ASP A 184 -9.77 6.41 3.71
CA ASP A 184 -9.41 5.64 4.90
C ASP A 184 -10.50 4.60 5.24
N GLU A 185 -11.79 4.98 5.16
CA GLU A 185 -12.92 4.07 5.38
C GLU A 185 -12.96 2.93 4.35
N LEU A 186 -12.69 3.21 3.08
CA LEU A 186 -12.60 2.18 2.04
C LEU A 186 -11.48 1.18 2.34
N LEU A 187 -10.30 1.66 2.78
CA LEU A 187 -9.18 0.82 3.18
C LEU A 187 -9.53 -0.06 4.40
N LEU A 188 -10.12 0.54 5.44
CA LEU A 188 -10.56 -0.18 6.65
C LEU A 188 -11.63 -1.23 6.34
N ARG A 189 -12.63 -0.88 5.53
CA ARG A 189 -13.66 -1.82 5.08
C ARG A 189 -13.02 -3.02 4.36
N ARG A 190 -12.07 -2.74 3.44
CA ARG A 190 -11.37 -3.81 2.72
C ARG A 190 -10.60 -4.74 3.66
N LYS A 191 -9.90 -4.17 4.65
CA LYS A 191 -9.22 -4.94 5.69
C LYS A 191 -10.20 -5.82 6.47
N ALA A 192 -11.31 -5.26 6.94
CA ALA A 192 -12.28 -5.96 7.78
C ALA A 192 -12.99 -7.11 7.03
N GLU A 193 -13.50 -6.84 5.81
CA GLU A 193 -14.32 -7.79 5.04
C GLU A 193 -13.50 -8.90 4.39
N GLN A 194 -12.28 -8.60 3.94
CA GLN A 194 -11.46 -9.51 3.14
C GLN A 194 -10.19 -9.98 3.85
N LYS A 195 -9.97 -9.52 5.09
CA LYS A 195 -8.73 -9.77 5.84
C LYS A 195 -7.48 -9.38 5.04
N THR A 196 -7.59 -8.34 4.21
CA THR A 196 -6.49 -7.82 3.42
C THR A 196 -5.45 -7.19 4.33
N THR A 197 -4.20 -7.57 4.19
CA THR A 197 -3.08 -6.90 4.86
C THR A 197 -2.86 -5.54 4.21
N LEU A 198 -2.84 -4.47 5.00
CA LEU A 198 -2.58 -3.12 4.50
C LEU A 198 -1.15 -2.70 4.85
N ILE A 199 -0.45 -2.12 3.89
CA ILE A 199 0.80 -1.40 4.14
C ILE A 199 0.65 0.00 3.53
N VAL A 200 0.53 0.98 4.39
CA VAL A 200 0.27 2.37 4.01
C VAL A 200 1.49 3.20 4.34
N VAL A 201 2.05 3.90 3.38
CA VAL A 201 3.05 4.93 3.65
C VAL A 201 2.40 6.29 3.61
N THR A 202 2.62 7.09 4.64
CA THR A 202 2.03 8.42 4.74
C THR A 202 2.84 9.32 5.65
N HIS A 203 2.63 10.62 5.54
CA HIS A 203 3.05 11.64 6.50
C HIS A 203 1.86 12.14 7.35
N ASP A 204 0.63 11.72 7.03
CA ASP A 204 -0.57 12.02 7.83
C ASP A 204 -0.64 11.12 9.07
N VAL A 205 -0.31 11.68 10.22
CA VAL A 205 -0.36 10.99 11.51
C VAL A 205 -1.79 10.63 11.90
N ASN A 206 -2.76 11.51 11.63
CA ASN A 206 -4.16 11.26 11.98
C ASN A 206 -4.75 10.10 11.16
N GLY A 207 -4.43 10.04 9.86
CA GLY A 207 -4.78 8.90 9.01
C GLY A 207 -4.11 7.61 9.51
N ALA A 208 -2.81 7.67 9.84
CA ALA A 208 -2.11 6.51 10.39
C ALA A 208 -2.72 5.99 11.69
N ARG A 209 -3.12 6.90 12.62
CA ARG A 209 -3.80 6.52 13.88
C ARG A 209 -5.14 5.81 13.67
N ARG A 210 -5.87 6.18 12.60
CA ARG A 210 -7.15 5.53 12.25
C ARG A 210 -6.96 4.17 11.59
N LEU A 211 -5.94 4.05 10.73
CA LEU A 211 -5.75 2.88 9.87
C LEU A 211 -4.95 1.76 10.55
N ALA A 212 -3.92 2.13 11.35
CA ALA A 212 -2.88 1.21 11.77
C ALA A 212 -3.25 0.33 12.95
N ASP A 213 -2.98 -0.98 12.83
CA ASP A 213 -2.75 -1.85 13.98
C ASP A 213 -1.34 -1.63 14.52
N ARG A 214 -0.38 -1.41 13.62
CA ARG A 214 1.02 -1.13 13.92
C ARG A 214 1.54 0.04 13.10
N VAL A 215 2.48 0.75 13.68
CA VAL A 215 3.21 1.86 13.06
C VAL A 215 4.70 1.52 13.01
N LEU A 216 5.31 1.80 11.88
CA LEU A 216 6.75 1.79 11.66
C LEU A 216 7.21 3.23 11.43
N VAL A 217 8.16 3.71 12.19
CA VAL A 217 8.73 5.04 11.98
C VAL A 217 10.10 4.92 11.31
N LEU A 218 10.20 5.47 10.09
CA LEU A 218 11.45 5.58 9.35
C LEU A 218 12.04 6.98 9.49
N ASP A 219 13.28 7.06 9.92
CA ASP A 219 14.06 8.29 9.88
C ASP A 219 15.46 8.01 9.32
N ARG A 220 15.92 8.85 8.39
CA ARG A 220 17.25 8.74 7.75
C ARG A 220 17.58 7.34 7.20
N GLY A 221 16.56 6.62 6.75
CA GLY A 221 16.71 5.27 6.19
C GLY A 221 16.75 4.15 7.23
N GLU A 222 16.55 4.42 8.50
CA GLU A 222 16.56 3.45 9.58
C GLU A 222 15.18 3.34 10.25
N THR A 223 14.88 2.15 10.80
CA THR A 223 13.72 1.95 11.65
C THR A 223 14.03 2.47 13.05
N ILE A 224 13.42 3.58 13.45
CA ILE A 224 13.62 4.16 14.77
C ILE A 224 12.57 3.76 15.82
N ALA A 225 11.42 3.26 15.36
CA ALA A 225 10.40 2.67 16.23
C ALA A 225 9.47 1.75 15.41
N HIS A 226 8.95 0.69 16.03
CA HIS A 226 7.96 -0.22 15.44
C HIS A 226 7.09 -0.82 16.55
N GLY A 227 5.78 -0.62 16.47
CA GLY A 227 4.81 -1.11 17.47
C GLY A 227 3.41 -0.57 17.22
N THR A 228 2.52 -0.73 18.18
CA THR A 228 1.20 -0.07 18.18
C THR A 228 1.37 1.45 18.33
N VAL A 229 0.30 2.20 18.00
CA VAL A 229 0.30 3.66 18.21
C VAL A 229 0.69 4.02 19.64
N SER A 230 0.09 3.33 20.64
CA SER A 230 0.37 3.56 22.07
C SER A 230 1.82 3.26 22.43
N GLU A 231 2.41 2.18 21.92
CA GLU A 231 3.82 1.86 22.17
C GLU A 231 4.75 2.93 21.59
N ILE A 232 4.43 3.48 20.40
CA ILE A 232 5.24 4.55 19.80
C ILE A 232 5.11 5.86 20.57
N GLU A 233 3.93 6.18 21.11
CA GLU A 233 3.70 7.35 21.97
C GLU A 233 4.55 7.33 23.25
N HIS A 234 4.87 6.13 23.74
CA HIS A 234 5.71 5.92 24.93
C HIS A 234 7.13 5.44 24.60
N SER A 235 7.51 5.45 23.32
CA SER A 235 8.84 5.04 22.87
C SER A 235 9.95 5.88 23.54
N GLU A 236 11.10 5.28 23.83
CA GLU A 236 12.29 6.01 24.28
C GLU A 236 12.83 6.96 23.20
N ASN A 237 12.55 6.68 21.93
CA ASN A 237 12.98 7.51 20.82
C ASN A 237 12.14 8.80 20.74
N GLU A 238 12.76 9.93 21.08
CA GLU A 238 12.11 11.25 21.08
C GLU A 238 11.56 11.66 19.71
N THR A 239 12.27 11.34 18.62
CA THR A 239 11.83 11.66 17.25
C THR A 239 10.56 10.89 16.90
N ALA A 240 10.48 9.61 17.25
CA ALA A 240 9.29 8.80 17.04
C ALA A 240 8.09 9.33 17.84
N ARG A 241 8.30 9.67 19.14
CA ARG A 241 7.25 10.28 19.97
C ARG A 241 6.75 11.61 19.40
N LYS A 242 7.68 12.50 19.03
CA LYS A 242 7.31 13.79 18.43
C LYS A 242 6.55 13.62 17.13
N LEU A 243 6.92 12.68 16.29
CA LEU A 243 6.30 12.46 15.01
C LEU A 243 4.86 11.96 15.16
N ILE A 244 4.60 11.05 16.10
CA ILE A 244 3.25 10.50 16.30
C ILE A 244 2.39 11.36 17.23
N GLY A 245 3.02 12.11 18.16
CA GLY A 245 2.36 13.01 19.10
C GLY A 245 2.05 14.40 18.56
N SER A 246 2.52 14.74 17.35
CA SER A 246 2.25 16.03 16.72
C SER A 246 0.77 16.11 16.30
N ASN A 247 -0.09 16.46 17.26
CA ASN A 247 -1.35 17.09 16.93
C ASN A 247 -1.03 18.52 16.48
N VAL A 248 -0.89 18.75 15.21
CA VAL A 248 -0.99 20.08 14.60
C VAL A 248 -2.26 20.15 13.80
#